data_5a1a481604a678e090679eafa6ba73d4
#
_entry.id   5a1a481604a678e090679eafa6ba73d4
#
_cell.length_a   1.000
_cell.length_b   1.000
_cell.length_c   1.000
_cell.angle_alpha   90.00
_cell.angle_beta   90.00
_cell.angle_gamma   90.00
#
_symmetry.space_group_name_H-M   'P 1'
#
loop_
_entity.id
_entity.type
_entity.pdbx_description
1 polymer ?
#
loop_
_entity_poly.entity_id
_entity_poly.type
_entity_poly.pdbx_seq_one_letter_code
_entity_poly.pdbx_strand_id
1 'polypeptide(L)'
;MKTYKKLFMFCMACLSLSVASAQTFTSYTTTESESWKAGKQPMKGKGNSTPLVVVSGNEEGVIFRAWGTTFNELDWDAFNQLTRDEQDEIMYNLFSPDGDLHFTHGRVSMNANDYARSWYSCSEVSGDFELRYFNIERDKRNIIPLARAAQKYYPQLQLFMSPWSPPAWMKINQDYPVLSNRLNKQDPRKDYVLYMDEGQSADPDEMKLLGDRSGVFPRRLALQDYFIKDPRYLQCYADMFCKFIDLYAEQGLPITKVMYQNEAYSYTPYPGCAWTAAGTLLFNNEYLAPTLAKKHPKVELWIGTFNTNRLDYVEKILDDPTLQKNVKGVGTQWECRNNLPQLRKRYPNLRFMQSESECGNGSMDWKAGEHTFFLLSDNLGNGCDEYYNWNFI
;
A
#
# COMPACT_ATOMS: atom_id res chain seq x y z
N MET A 1 69.76 26.51 -31.14
CA MET A 1 68.79 26.58 -30.02
C MET A 1 67.34 26.42 -30.48
N LYS A 2 66.99 25.56 -31.39
CA LYS A 2 65.64 25.29 -31.90
C LYS A 2 65.18 23.84 -31.90
N THR A 3 65.97 22.93 -31.38
CA THR A 3 65.67 21.47 -31.50
C THR A 3 65.25 20.80 -30.22
N TYR A 4 65.31 21.50 -29.07
CA TYR A 4 64.98 20.89 -27.80
C TYR A 4 63.51 21.20 -27.28
N LYS A 5 62.78 22.09 -27.98
CA LYS A 5 61.39 22.41 -27.61
C LYS A 5 60.34 21.45 -28.17
N LYS A 6 60.65 20.64 -29.15
CA LYS A 6 59.70 19.67 -29.73
C LYS A 6 59.69 18.32 -29.04
N LEU A 7 60.71 17.98 -28.27
CA LEU A 7 60.76 16.69 -27.56
C LEU A 7 60.05 16.72 -26.20
N PHE A 8 59.86 17.91 -25.61
CA PHE A 8 59.21 18.04 -24.33
C PHE A 8 57.64 18.11 -24.42
N MET A 9 57.15 18.40 -25.63
CA MET A 9 55.68 18.42 -25.86
C MET A 9 55.12 17.05 -26.24
N PHE A 10 55.96 16.10 -26.60
CA PHE A 10 55.51 14.73 -26.95
C PHE A 10 55.47 13.79 -25.76
N CYS A 11 56.13 14.08 -24.65
CA CYS A 11 56.05 13.29 -23.42
C CYS A 11 54.92 13.69 -22.46
N MET A 12 54.25 14.82 -22.68
CA MET A 12 53.10 15.22 -21.85
C MET A 12 51.74 14.73 -22.38
N ALA A 13 51.71 14.19 -23.60
CA ALA A 13 50.45 13.70 -24.23
C ALA A 13 50.18 12.20 -24.01
N CYS A 14 51.07 11.48 -23.33
CA CYS A 14 50.92 10.03 -23.12
C CYS A 14 50.65 9.62 -21.66
N LEU A 15 50.26 10.53 -20.78
CA LEU A 15 49.93 10.20 -19.36
C LEU A 15 48.51 10.58 -19.00
N SER A 16 47.59 10.55 -19.94
CA SER A 16 46.20 10.26 -19.62
C SER A 16 46.02 8.73 -19.58
N LEU A 17 46.64 8.10 -18.60
CA LEU A 17 46.19 6.80 -18.13
C LEU A 17 44.76 7.00 -17.64
N SER A 18 43.80 6.72 -18.50
CA SER A 18 42.46 6.40 -18.07
C SER A 18 42.56 5.27 -17.06
N VAL A 19 42.53 5.59 -15.80
CA VAL A 19 42.25 4.61 -14.77
C VAL A 19 40.83 4.14 -15.09
N ALA A 20 40.73 3.12 -15.94
CA ALA A 20 39.49 2.36 -16.05
C ALA A 20 39.30 1.76 -14.65
N SER A 21 38.44 2.37 -13.83
CA SER A 21 38.04 1.75 -12.61
C SER A 21 37.42 0.43 -12.98
N ALA A 22 38.08 -0.66 -12.61
CA ALA A 22 37.55 -1.99 -12.82
C ALA A 22 36.22 -2.04 -12.02
N GLN A 23 35.10 -2.09 -12.73
CA GLN A 23 33.82 -2.33 -12.10
C GLN A 23 33.89 -3.70 -11.44
N THR A 24 33.80 -3.72 -10.11
CA THR A 24 33.67 -4.96 -9.35
C THR A 24 32.19 -5.31 -9.23
N PHE A 25 31.85 -6.52 -9.58
CA PHE A 25 30.48 -7.05 -9.43
C PHE A 25 30.49 -8.08 -8.31
N THR A 26 29.52 -7.98 -7.41
CA THR A 26 29.22 -9.04 -6.45
C THR A 26 27.95 -9.73 -6.90
N SER A 27 27.95 -11.04 -7.00
CA SER A 27 26.74 -11.82 -7.32
C SER A 27 26.30 -12.62 -6.09
N TYR A 28 25.00 -12.65 -5.86
CA TYR A 28 24.37 -13.54 -4.89
C TYR A 28 23.35 -14.39 -5.63
N THR A 29 23.29 -15.65 -5.29
CA THR A 29 22.35 -16.61 -5.91
C THR A 29 21.57 -17.29 -4.82
N THR A 30 20.26 -17.35 -4.99
CA THR A 30 19.37 -18.13 -4.16
C THR A 30 18.75 -19.23 -4.99
N THR A 31 18.77 -20.45 -4.48
CA THR A 31 18.14 -21.64 -5.05
C THR A 31 17.28 -22.31 -3.99
N GLU A 32 16.47 -23.28 -4.37
CA GLU A 32 15.67 -24.06 -3.43
C GLU A 32 16.50 -24.72 -2.31
N SER A 33 17.76 -25.10 -2.61
CA SER A 33 18.65 -25.78 -1.66
C SER A 33 19.67 -24.88 -0.97
N GLU A 34 19.94 -23.70 -1.50
CA GLU A 34 20.96 -22.77 -0.99
C GLU A 34 20.46 -21.33 -1.11
N SER A 35 20.25 -20.65 0.00
CA SER A 35 19.86 -19.25 0.03
C SER A 35 21.07 -18.31 0.12
N TRP A 36 21.01 -17.19 -0.60
CA TRP A 36 21.91 -16.05 -0.47
C TRP A 36 23.40 -16.40 -0.61
N LYS A 37 23.73 -17.30 -1.52
CA LYS A 37 25.12 -17.75 -1.76
C LYS A 37 25.90 -16.72 -2.55
N ALA A 38 27.01 -16.24 -1.98
CA ALA A 38 27.95 -15.40 -2.70
C ALA A 38 28.54 -16.14 -3.87
N GLY A 39 28.41 -15.59 -5.07
CA GLY A 39 28.91 -16.14 -6.30
C GLY A 39 30.37 -15.70 -6.57
N LYS A 40 31.03 -16.36 -7.54
CA LYS A 40 32.29 -15.91 -8.05
C LYS A 40 32.09 -14.63 -8.87
N GLN A 41 33.11 -13.76 -8.88
CA GLN A 41 33.07 -12.57 -9.74
C GLN A 41 32.76 -12.96 -11.20
N PRO A 42 31.81 -12.29 -11.86
CA PRO A 42 31.55 -12.52 -13.27
C PRO A 42 32.80 -12.26 -14.08
N MET A 43 33.16 -13.19 -14.95
CA MET A 43 34.32 -13.01 -15.86
C MET A 43 33.86 -12.22 -17.09
N LYS A 44 34.68 -11.25 -17.49
CA LYS A 44 34.51 -10.56 -18.76
C LYS A 44 34.74 -11.55 -19.90
N GLY A 45 33.68 -11.94 -20.59
CA GLY A 45 33.72 -12.88 -21.70
C GLY A 45 33.33 -12.22 -23.02
N LYS A 46 33.79 -12.77 -24.13
CA LYS A 46 33.22 -12.48 -25.45
C LYS A 46 32.03 -13.42 -25.62
N GLY A 47 30.83 -12.95 -25.17
CA GLY A 47 29.63 -13.73 -25.34
C GLY A 47 29.17 -13.76 -26.80
N ASN A 48 28.94 -14.94 -27.34
CA ASN A 48 28.27 -15.13 -28.63
C ASN A 48 26.76 -15.31 -28.52
N SER A 49 26.19 -15.12 -27.31
CA SER A 49 24.76 -15.25 -27.04
C SER A 49 24.10 -13.89 -26.89
N THR A 50 22.83 -13.80 -27.26
CA THR A 50 21.99 -12.64 -26.94
C THR A 50 21.93 -12.48 -25.43
N PRO A 51 22.28 -11.30 -24.87
CA PRO A 51 22.23 -11.11 -23.43
C PRO A 51 20.80 -11.27 -22.92
N LEU A 52 20.64 -12.03 -21.84
CA LEU A 52 19.35 -12.19 -21.16
C LEU A 52 18.90 -10.91 -20.46
N VAL A 53 19.85 -10.15 -19.95
CA VAL A 53 19.62 -8.89 -19.26
C VAL A 53 20.59 -7.85 -19.81
N VAL A 54 20.06 -6.71 -20.19
CA VAL A 54 20.85 -5.55 -20.59
C VAL A 54 20.59 -4.44 -19.57
N VAL A 55 21.66 -4.06 -18.86
CA VAL A 55 21.64 -2.88 -18.00
C VAL A 55 22.08 -1.70 -18.87
N SER A 56 21.14 -0.88 -19.31
CA SER A 56 21.43 0.37 -20.02
C SER A 56 21.62 1.49 -19.02
N GLY A 57 22.52 2.42 -19.29
CA GLY A 57 22.67 3.64 -18.48
C GLY A 57 21.57 4.68 -18.73
N ASN A 58 20.55 4.35 -19.52
CA ASN A 58 19.44 5.24 -19.84
C ASN A 58 18.37 5.09 -18.76
N GLU A 59 18.06 6.17 -18.08
CA GLU A 59 17.02 6.25 -17.05
C GLU A 59 15.62 6.38 -17.70
N GLU A 60 15.13 5.31 -18.32
CA GLU A 60 13.76 5.28 -18.89
C GLU A 60 12.73 4.69 -17.93
N GLY A 61 13.17 4.23 -16.77
CA GLY A 61 12.32 3.57 -15.78
C GLY A 61 11.72 4.49 -14.74
N VAL A 62 10.82 3.93 -13.93
CA VAL A 62 10.30 4.58 -12.73
C VAL A 62 11.34 4.47 -11.63
N ILE A 63 11.60 5.59 -10.95
CA ILE A 63 12.51 5.57 -9.78
C ILE A 63 11.80 4.88 -8.63
N PHE A 64 12.32 3.76 -8.17
CA PHE A 64 11.86 3.09 -6.96
C PHE A 64 12.12 3.99 -5.74
N ARG A 65 11.08 4.24 -4.94
CA ARG A 65 11.12 5.25 -3.87
C ARG A 65 11.05 4.66 -2.49
N ALA A 66 10.25 3.61 -2.32
CA ALA A 66 9.99 3.08 -1.00
C ALA A 66 9.46 1.66 -1.04
N TRP A 67 9.77 0.92 0.00
CA TRP A 67 9.08 -0.31 0.32
C TRP A 67 8.96 -0.50 1.82
N GLY A 68 8.04 -1.37 2.23
CA GLY A 68 7.76 -1.58 3.64
C GLY A 68 6.75 -2.68 3.87
N THR A 69 6.18 -2.66 5.04
CA THR A 69 5.20 -3.66 5.49
C THR A 69 4.06 -3.00 6.25
N THR A 70 2.99 -3.74 6.51
CA THR A 70 1.87 -3.27 7.32
C THR A 70 2.11 -3.64 8.78
N PHE A 71 1.78 -2.75 9.71
CA PHE A 71 1.82 -2.97 11.14
C PHE A 71 0.42 -3.29 11.65
N ASN A 72 0.22 -4.48 12.19
CA ASN A 72 -1.07 -5.00 12.64
C ASN A 72 -1.05 -5.42 14.11
N GLU A 73 -2.23 -5.60 14.72
CA GLU A 73 -2.33 -6.09 16.11
C GLU A 73 -1.82 -7.51 16.26
N LEU A 74 -2.16 -8.41 15.31
CA LEU A 74 -1.71 -9.80 15.38
C LEU A 74 -0.20 -9.93 15.15
N ASP A 75 0.40 -9.06 14.34
CA ASP A 75 1.86 -8.98 14.21
C ASP A 75 2.52 -8.63 15.56
N TRP A 76 1.93 -7.67 16.32
CA TRP A 76 2.40 -7.34 17.65
C TRP A 76 2.30 -8.53 18.61
N ASP A 77 1.23 -9.32 18.53
CA ASP A 77 1.07 -10.51 19.35
C ASP A 77 2.12 -11.57 19.05
N ALA A 78 2.36 -11.84 17.76
CA ALA A 78 3.39 -12.77 17.33
C ALA A 78 4.79 -12.29 17.75
N PHE A 79 5.10 -11.02 17.50
CA PHE A 79 6.37 -10.40 17.87
C PHE A 79 6.67 -10.50 19.38
N ASN A 80 5.65 -10.38 20.22
CA ASN A 80 5.83 -10.50 21.68
C ASN A 80 6.01 -11.95 22.18
N GLN A 81 5.85 -12.96 21.34
CA GLN A 81 6.21 -14.34 21.69
C GLN A 81 7.73 -14.57 21.59
N LEU A 82 8.43 -13.71 20.90
CA LEU A 82 9.86 -13.81 20.66
C LEU A 82 10.67 -13.26 21.84
N THR A 83 11.89 -13.75 21.98
CA THR A 83 12.88 -13.16 22.91
C THR A 83 13.29 -11.76 22.44
N ARG A 84 13.89 -10.99 23.34
CA ARG A 84 14.38 -9.65 22.99
C ARG A 84 15.44 -9.67 21.89
N ASP A 85 16.31 -10.66 21.91
CA ASP A 85 17.37 -10.80 20.92
C ASP A 85 16.78 -11.12 19.54
N GLU A 86 15.80 -12.02 19.45
CA GLU A 86 15.06 -12.32 18.21
C GLU A 86 14.28 -11.09 17.70
N GLN A 87 13.63 -10.36 18.61
CA GLN A 87 12.94 -9.11 18.24
C GLN A 87 13.90 -8.07 17.66
N ASP A 88 15.06 -7.89 18.27
CA ASP A 88 16.07 -6.95 17.81
C ASP A 88 16.69 -7.41 16.47
N GLU A 89 16.94 -8.71 16.29
CA GLU A 89 17.43 -9.28 15.04
C GLU A 89 16.45 -9.08 13.88
N ILE A 90 15.16 -9.36 14.08
CA ILE A 90 14.12 -9.16 13.06
C ILE A 90 14.03 -7.69 12.68
N MET A 91 13.95 -6.79 13.67
CA MET A 91 13.85 -5.35 13.39
C MET A 91 15.09 -4.80 12.68
N TYR A 92 16.28 -5.29 13.07
CA TYR A 92 17.52 -4.93 12.40
C TYR A 92 17.50 -5.36 10.93
N ASN A 93 17.20 -6.63 10.66
CA ASN A 93 17.21 -7.17 9.29
C ASN A 93 16.15 -6.51 8.39
N LEU A 94 15.00 -6.14 8.94
CA LEU A 94 13.94 -5.52 8.16
C LEU A 94 14.14 -4.01 7.95
N PHE A 95 14.62 -3.26 8.94
CA PHE A 95 14.58 -1.80 8.92
C PHE A 95 15.95 -1.11 8.93
N SER A 96 17.01 -1.76 9.40
CA SER A 96 18.33 -1.14 9.38
C SER A 96 18.82 -0.90 7.95
N PRO A 97 19.52 0.23 7.67
CA PRO A 97 20.22 0.42 6.40
C PRO A 97 21.24 -0.69 6.10
N ASP A 98 21.78 -1.33 7.12
CA ASP A 98 22.74 -2.43 7.03
C ASP A 98 22.07 -3.81 7.15
N GLY A 99 20.73 -3.86 7.25
CA GLY A 99 19.94 -5.08 7.31
C GLY A 99 19.60 -5.63 5.92
N ASP A 100 18.91 -6.77 5.90
CA ASP A 100 18.63 -7.50 4.65
C ASP A 100 17.65 -6.77 3.72
N LEU A 101 16.60 -6.15 4.27
CA LEU A 101 15.52 -5.56 3.48
C LEU A 101 15.51 -4.03 3.45
N HIS A 102 16.00 -3.38 4.49
CA HIS A 102 16.02 -1.91 4.59
C HIS A 102 14.66 -1.28 4.26
N PHE A 103 13.60 -1.73 4.93
CA PHE A 103 12.28 -1.09 4.83
C PHE A 103 12.33 0.34 5.35
N THR A 104 11.81 1.26 4.57
CA THR A 104 11.82 2.70 4.87
C THR A 104 10.43 3.23 5.22
N HIS A 105 9.41 2.44 4.91
CA HIS A 105 8.01 2.82 5.05
C HIS A 105 7.20 1.74 5.76
N GLY A 106 6.06 2.16 6.31
CA GLY A 106 5.09 1.28 6.90
C GLY A 106 3.66 1.68 6.54
N ARG A 107 2.74 0.74 6.66
CA ARG A 107 1.31 0.97 6.55
C ARG A 107 0.63 0.75 7.89
N VAL A 108 -0.34 1.60 8.21
CA VAL A 108 -1.19 1.44 9.40
C VAL A 108 -2.66 1.57 9.02
N SER A 109 -3.52 0.85 9.70
CA SER A 109 -4.96 1.02 9.56
C SER A 109 -5.48 2.08 10.52
N MET A 110 -6.32 2.99 10.04
CA MET A 110 -7.21 3.71 10.94
C MET A 110 -8.43 2.81 11.20
N ASN A 111 -8.67 2.46 12.46
CA ASN A 111 -9.65 1.48 12.89
C ASN A 111 -9.21 0.02 12.63
N ALA A 112 -10.05 -0.94 13.02
CA ALA A 112 -9.78 -2.35 12.85
C ALA A 112 -9.67 -2.75 11.38
N ASN A 113 -8.74 -3.66 11.12
CA ASN A 113 -8.62 -4.42 9.89
C ASN A 113 -8.90 -5.90 10.14
N ASP A 114 -8.65 -6.77 9.17
CA ASP A 114 -8.82 -8.23 9.28
C ASP A 114 -7.77 -8.90 10.20
N TYR A 115 -6.65 -8.22 10.49
CA TYR A 115 -5.63 -8.65 11.46
C TYR A 115 -5.77 -7.97 12.84
N ALA A 116 -6.96 -7.45 13.15
CA ALA A 116 -7.29 -6.96 14.47
C ALA A 116 -7.86 -8.09 15.35
N ARG A 117 -7.50 -8.11 16.64
CA ARG A 117 -8.01 -9.08 17.63
C ARG A 117 -9.52 -9.06 17.76
N SER A 118 -10.10 -7.90 17.58
CA SER A 118 -11.55 -7.66 17.55
C SER A 118 -11.82 -6.38 16.80
N TRP A 119 -13.01 -6.24 16.25
CA TRP A 119 -13.36 -5.05 15.48
C TRP A 119 -13.63 -3.85 16.39
N TYR A 120 -13.10 -2.72 15.98
CA TYR A 120 -13.19 -1.45 16.71
C TYR A 120 -13.01 -0.27 15.76
N SER A 121 -13.33 0.92 16.23
CA SER A 121 -12.95 2.18 15.61
C SER A 121 -12.33 3.15 16.64
N CYS A 122 -11.61 4.12 16.14
CA CYS A 122 -11.11 5.23 16.95
C CYS A 122 -12.24 6.16 17.42
N SER A 123 -13.47 6.00 16.90
CA SER A 123 -14.67 6.79 17.22
C SER A 123 -15.89 5.89 17.43
N GLU A 124 -15.97 5.26 18.59
CA GLU A 124 -17.03 4.31 18.95
C GLU A 124 -18.35 4.99 19.36
N VAL A 125 -18.29 6.25 19.77
CA VAL A 125 -19.49 6.96 20.27
C VAL A 125 -20.32 7.45 19.08
N SER A 126 -21.49 6.86 18.92
CA SER A 126 -22.41 7.23 17.83
C SER A 126 -22.85 8.69 17.95
N GLY A 127 -22.77 9.43 16.84
CA GLY A 127 -23.16 10.83 16.78
C GLY A 127 -22.12 11.81 17.34
N ASP A 128 -20.92 11.35 17.67
CA ASP A 128 -19.80 12.24 18.09
C ASP A 128 -19.19 12.95 16.88
N PHE A 129 -19.95 13.83 16.26
CA PHE A 129 -19.51 14.60 15.09
C PHE A 129 -18.38 15.60 15.40
N GLU A 130 -18.17 15.93 16.67
CA GLU A 130 -17.07 16.81 17.11
C GLU A 130 -15.82 16.04 17.50
N LEU A 131 -15.84 14.69 17.38
CA LEU A 131 -14.74 13.79 17.69
C LEU A 131 -14.19 13.97 19.11
N ARG A 132 -15.04 14.28 20.10
CA ARG A 132 -14.64 14.49 21.51
C ARG A 132 -14.09 13.22 22.14
N TYR A 133 -14.61 12.06 21.71
CA TYR A 133 -14.25 10.73 22.24
C TYR A 133 -13.32 9.98 21.30
N PHE A 134 -12.94 10.56 20.16
CA PHE A 134 -11.97 9.95 19.24
C PHE A 134 -10.62 9.77 19.93
N ASN A 135 -10.07 8.56 19.88
CA ASN A 135 -8.78 8.25 20.47
C ASN A 135 -8.08 7.08 19.76
N ILE A 136 -6.78 6.93 20.01
CA ILE A 136 -5.91 5.85 19.53
C ILE A 136 -5.35 5.02 20.69
N GLU A 137 -6.07 4.94 21.81
CA GLU A 137 -5.59 4.23 22.99
C GLU A 137 -5.34 2.74 22.75
N ARG A 138 -6.04 2.16 21.78
CA ARG A 138 -5.82 0.78 21.38
C ARG A 138 -4.50 0.64 20.61
N ASP A 139 -4.22 1.52 19.67
CA ASP A 139 -2.99 1.52 18.88
C ASP A 139 -1.75 1.76 19.74
N LYS A 140 -1.87 2.57 20.80
CA LYS A 140 -0.79 2.81 21.77
C LYS A 140 -0.31 1.55 22.47
N ARG A 141 -1.11 0.47 22.49
CA ARG A 141 -0.78 -0.79 23.17
C ARG A 141 -0.19 -1.85 22.25
N ASN A 142 -0.23 -1.65 20.95
CA ASN A 142 0.17 -2.66 19.97
C ASN A 142 0.84 -2.06 18.73
N ILE A 143 0.12 -1.46 17.81
CA ILE A 143 0.63 -0.95 16.52
C ILE A 143 1.73 0.09 16.72
N ILE A 144 1.54 1.05 17.62
CA ILE A 144 2.53 2.11 17.90
C ILE A 144 3.83 1.55 18.51
N PRO A 145 3.81 0.66 19.52
CA PRO A 145 5.03 0.01 19.99
C PRO A 145 5.76 -0.78 18.90
N LEU A 146 5.04 -1.49 18.02
CA LEU A 146 5.65 -2.22 16.92
C LEU A 146 6.33 -1.29 15.92
N ALA A 147 5.64 -0.22 15.51
CA ALA A 147 6.21 0.80 14.61
C ALA A 147 7.42 1.53 15.24
N ARG A 148 7.40 1.76 16.56
CA ARG A 148 8.56 2.32 17.29
C ARG A 148 9.73 1.37 17.35
N ALA A 149 9.51 0.08 17.46
CA ALA A 149 10.58 -0.91 17.38
C ALA A 149 11.29 -0.85 16.02
N ALA A 150 10.53 -0.69 14.93
CA ALA A 150 11.07 -0.45 13.60
C ALA A 150 11.82 0.90 13.51
N GLN A 151 11.24 1.97 14.07
CA GLN A 151 11.83 3.32 14.05
C GLN A 151 13.16 3.39 14.81
N LYS A 152 13.42 2.50 15.77
CA LYS A 152 14.71 2.37 16.45
C LYS A 152 15.85 2.13 15.45
N TYR A 153 15.58 1.37 14.38
CA TYR A 153 16.57 1.02 13.35
C TYR A 153 16.50 1.92 12.12
N TYR A 154 15.34 2.50 11.85
CA TYR A 154 15.17 3.51 10.80
C TYR A 154 14.40 4.72 11.33
N PRO A 155 15.09 5.71 11.92
CA PRO A 155 14.45 6.88 12.55
C PRO A 155 13.58 7.73 11.62
N GLN A 156 13.80 7.65 10.30
CA GLN A 156 13.02 8.36 9.28
C GLN A 156 11.82 7.56 8.77
N LEU A 157 11.42 6.49 9.47
CA LEU A 157 10.26 5.68 9.09
C LEU A 157 9.05 6.57 8.78
N GLN A 158 8.49 6.41 7.60
CA GLN A 158 7.29 7.10 7.16
C GLN A 158 6.11 6.14 7.11
N LEU A 159 4.95 6.62 7.49
CA LEU A 159 3.74 5.80 7.48
C LEU A 159 2.75 6.31 6.43
N PHE A 160 2.09 5.37 5.74
CA PHE A 160 0.84 5.67 5.09
C PHE A 160 -0.34 5.00 5.82
N MET A 161 -1.50 5.62 5.75
CA MET A 161 -2.69 5.16 6.44
C MET A 161 -3.82 4.90 5.46
N SER A 162 -4.55 3.80 5.69
CA SER A 162 -5.83 3.52 5.05
C SER A 162 -6.78 2.83 6.05
N PRO A 163 -8.06 3.25 6.14
CA PRO A 163 -9.05 2.51 6.91
C PRO A 163 -9.57 1.31 6.14
N TRP A 164 -9.95 0.26 6.86
CA TRP A 164 -10.74 -0.85 6.32
C TRP A 164 -12.24 -0.56 6.45
N SER A 165 -12.66 -0.06 7.59
CA SER A 165 -14.05 0.35 7.81
C SER A 165 -14.11 1.70 8.53
N PRO A 166 -15.03 2.58 8.15
CA PRO A 166 -15.46 3.65 9.02
C PRO A 166 -16.03 3.09 10.32
N PRO A 167 -16.25 3.91 11.37
CA PRO A 167 -17.03 3.51 12.52
C PRO A 167 -18.39 2.94 12.10
N ALA A 168 -18.84 1.88 12.78
CA ALA A 168 -20.09 1.19 12.43
C ALA A 168 -21.29 2.14 12.33
N TRP A 169 -21.36 3.15 13.21
CA TRP A 169 -22.45 4.13 13.21
C TRP A 169 -22.46 5.08 12.00
N MET A 170 -21.38 5.14 11.22
CA MET A 170 -21.30 5.92 9.98
C MET A 170 -21.72 5.11 8.73
N LYS A 171 -22.01 3.82 8.89
CA LYS A 171 -22.37 2.93 7.78
C LYS A 171 -23.87 2.64 7.77
N ILE A 172 -24.44 2.42 6.58
CA ILE A 172 -25.87 2.15 6.42
C ILE A 172 -26.31 0.83 7.08
N ASN A 173 -25.40 -0.17 7.14
CA ASN A 173 -25.62 -1.43 7.82
C ASN A 173 -25.34 -1.39 9.33
N GLN A 174 -24.76 -0.31 9.84
CA GLN A 174 -24.41 -0.11 11.24
C GLN A 174 -23.54 -1.24 11.83
N ASP A 175 -22.64 -1.79 11.01
CA ASP A 175 -21.72 -2.87 11.41
C ASP A 175 -20.37 -2.71 10.70
N TYR A 176 -19.32 -3.40 11.19
CA TYR A 176 -17.98 -3.34 10.61
C TYR A 176 -17.87 -4.11 9.30
N PRO A 177 -18.33 -5.37 9.17
CA PRO A 177 -18.25 -6.11 7.91
C PRO A 177 -19.22 -5.55 6.87
N VAL A 178 -19.01 -5.94 5.63
CA VAL A 178 -19.91 -5.62 4.50
C VAL A 178 -20.88 -6.77 4.26
N LEU A 179 -20.39 -8.02 4.36
CA LEU A 179 -21.19 -9.22 4.17
C LEU A 179 -21.34 -10.03 5.45
N SER A 180 -22.52 -10.60 5.63
CA SER A 180 -22.75 -11.64 6.61
C SER A 180 -22.14 -12.96 6.15
N ASN A 181 -21.57 -13.71 7.09
CA ASN A 181 -21.17 -15.09 6.90
C ASN A 181 -21.25 -15.87 8.21
N ARG A 182 -20.87 -17.15 8.17
CA ARG A 182 -20.89 -18.03 9.37
C ARG A 182 -19.90 -17.61 10.48
N LEU A 183 -18.91 -16.77 10.16
CA LEU A 183 -17.84 -16.37 11.08
C LEU A 183 -18.12 -15.04 11.76
N ASN A 184 -19.00 -14.22 11.19
CA ASN A 184 -19.48 -12.98 11.80
C ASN A 184 -20.95 -13.13 12.18
N LYS A 185 -21.44 -12.32 13.09
CA LYS A 185 -22.82 -12.35 13.55
C LYS A 185 -23.73 -11.36 12.83
N GLN A 186 -23.29 -10.84 11.67
CA GLN A 186 -24.07 -9.89 10.92
C GLN A 186 -25.39 -10.52 10.43
N ASP A 187 -26.46 -9.75 10.55
CA ASP A 187 -27.77 -10.13 10.01
C ASP A 187 -27.73 -10.11 8.47
N PRO A 188 -27.97 -11.25 7.78
CA PRO A 188 -28.01 -11.28 6.31
C PRO A 188 -28.97 -10.28 5.68
N ARG A 189 -29.99 -9.83 6.42
CA ARG A 189 -30.92 -8.79 5.94
C ARG A 189 -30.30 -7.41 5.84
N LYS A 190 -29.10 -7.21 6.39
CA LYS A 190 -28.31 -5.99 6.30
C LYS A 190 -27.26 -6.02 5.20
N ASP A 191 -27.14 -7.12 4.48
CA ASP A 191 -26.23 -7.19 3.32
C ASP A 191 -26.84 -6.38 2.16
N TYR A 192 -26.06 -5.51 1.53
CA TYR A 192 -26.46 -4.70 0.38
C TYR A 192 -25.52 -4.97 -0.80
N VAL A 193 -26.04 -4.84 -2.01
CA VAL A 193 -25.26 -5.02 -3.24
C VAL A 193 -25.24 -3.70 -4.00
N LEU A 194 -24.13 -2.99 -3.97
CA LEU A 194 -24.00 -1.66 -4.55
C LEU A 194 -23.99 -1.68 -6.09
N TYR A 195 -23.31 -2.65 -6.66
CA TYR A 195 -22.96 -2.60 -8.09
C TYR A 195 -24.08 -3.10 -9.03
N MET A 196 -25.07 -3.80 -8.51
CA MET A 196 -26.20 -4.30 -9.32
C MET A 196 -27.15 -3.19 -9.80
N ASP A 197 -27.26 -2.09 -9.06
CA ASP A 197 -28.23 -1.02 -9.33
C ASP A 197 -27.65 0.15 -10.13
N GLU A 198 -26.36 0.17 -10.41
CA GLU A 198 -25.72 1.17 -11.29
C GLU A 198 -25.82 0.81 -12.79
N GLY A 199 -26.66 -0.17 -13.17
CA GLY A 199 -26.80 -0.63 -14.55
C GLY A 199 -25.56 -1.39 -15.07
N GLN A 200 -24.64 -1.71 -14.20
CA GLN A 200 -23.47 -2.54 -14.49
C GLN A 200 -23.88 -4.01 -14.31
N SER A 201 -23.54 -4.85 -15.27
CA SER A 201 -23.69 -6.30 -15.10
C SER A 201 -22.81 -6.72 -13.94
N ALA A 202 -23.43 -7.26 -12.89
CA ALA A 202 -22.68 -7.84 -11.77
C ALA A 202 -21.70 -8.89 -12.31
N ASP A 203 -20.49 -8.88 -11.79
CA ASP A 203 -19.53 -9.94 -12.07
C ASP A 203 -20.17 -11.28 -11.67
N PRO A 204 -20.22 -12.31 -12.56
CA PRO A 204 -20.79 -13.60 -12.24
C PRO A 204 -20.15 -14.28 -11.01
N ASP A 205 -18.89 -13.99 -10.73
CA ASP A 205 -18.20 -14.54 -9.57
C ASP A 205 -18.56 -13.78 -8.28
N GLU A 206 -18.79 -12.48 -8.32
CA GLU A 206 -19.37 -11.71 -7.22
C GLU A 206 -20.80 -12.18 -6.90
N MET A 207 -21.61 -12.46 -7.93
CA MET A 207 -22.96 -13.01 -7.74
C MET A 207 -22.95 -14.38 -7.08
N LYS A 208 -21.96 -15.24 -7.36
CA LYS A 208 -21.80 -16.52 -6.66
C LYS A 208 -21.45 -16.34 -5.17
N LEU A 209 -20.65 -15.35 -4.82
CA LEU A 209 -20.33 -15.03 -3.43
C LEU A 209 -21.56 -14.56 -2.65
N LEU A 210 -22.47 -13.85 -3.31
CA LEU A 210 -23.71 -13.34 -2.72
C LEU A 210 -24.81 -14.41 -2.62
N GLY A 211 -24.73 -15.50 -3.40
CA GLY A 211 -25.75 -16.55 -3.43
C GLY A 211 -27.12 -16.03 -3.82
N ASP A 212 -28.17 -16.76 -3.47
CA ASP A 212 -29.59 -16.42 -3.77
C ASP A 212 -30.13 -15.21 -2.97
N ARG A 213 -29.27 -14.36 -2.43
CA ARG A 213 -29.66 -13.23 -1.60
C ARG A 213 -30.20 -12.03 -2.38
N SER A 214 -30.06 -12.02 -3.71
CA SER A 214 -30.47 -10.92 -4.61
C SER A 214 -31.95 -10.49 -4.46
N GLY A 215 -32.81 -11.34 -3.90
CA GLY A 215 -34.23 -11.02 -3.63
C GLY A 215 -34.52 -10.35 -2.29
N VAL A 216 -33.54 -10.21 -1.40
CA VAL A 216 -33.72 -9.76 -0.02
C VAL A 216 -33.43 -8.27 0.17
N PHE A 217 -32.78 -7.62 -0.79
CA PHE A 217 -32.30 -6.26 -0.66
C PHE A 217 -33.36 -5.22 -1.04
N PRO A 218 -33.67 -4.26 -0.17
CA PRO A 218 -34.48 -3.12 -0.55
C PRO A 218 -33.72 -2.32 -1.62
N ARG A 219 -34.13 -2.38 -2.90
CA ARG A 219 -33.49 -1.68 -4.02
C ARG A 219 -33.11 -0.23 -3.75
N ARG A 220 -33.95 0.50 -3.01
CA ARG A 220 -33.70 1.89 -2.61
C ARG A 220 -32.44 2.09 -1.75
N LEU A 221 -31.95 1.05 -1.07
CA LEU A 221 -30.75 1.10 -0.22
C LEU A 221 -29.50 0.67 -0.99
N ALA A 222 -29.67 -0.17 -2.01
CA ALA A 222 -28.59 -0.60 -2.89
C ALA A 222 -28.03 0.52 -3.78
N LEU A 223 -28.79 1.60 -3.99
CA LEU A 223 -28.33 2.82 -4.67
C LEU A 223 -27.41 3.71 -3.81
N GLN A 224 -27.12 3.33 -2.59
CA GLN A 224 -26.27 4.09 -1.67
C GLN A 224 -24.97 3.34 -1.43
N ASP A 225 -23.87 4.08 -1.33
CA ASP A 225 -22.62 3.53 -0.79
C ASP A 225 -22.87 2.98 0.62
N TYR A 226 -22.00 2.09 1.10
CA TYR A 226 -22.12 1.60 2.48
C TYR A 226 -21.89 2.69 3.53
N PHE A 227 -21.24 3.78 3.16
CA PHE A 227 -21.11 4.98 3.99
C PHE A 227 -22.40 5.84 3.93
N ILE A 228 -22.80 6.42 5.03
CA ILE A 228 -23.94 7.35 5.09
C ILE A 228 -23.54 8.68 4.43
N LYS A 229 -24.10 8.98 3.24
CA LYS A 229 -23.76 10.19 2.46
C LYS A 229 -24.50 11.47 2.95
N ASP A 230 -24.57 11.65 4.25
CA ASP A 230 -24.98 12.92 4.86
C ASP A 230 -23.74 13.83 5.01
N PRO A 231 -23.82 15.13 4.68
CA PRO A 231 -22.67 16.05 4.76
C PRO A 231 -21.97 16.07 6.12
N ARG A 232 -22.69 15.92 7.23
CA ARG A 232 -22.10 15.90 8.57
C ARG A 232 -21.24 14.65 8.79
N TYR A 233 -21.73 13.50 8.30
CA TYR A 233 -20.98 12.23 8.39
C TYR A 233 -19.73 12.27 7.53
N LEU A 234 -19.85 12.75 6.30
CA LEU A 234 -18.72 12.86 5.37
C LEU A 234 -17.64 13.82 5.90
N GLN A 235 -18.07 14.99 6.42
CA GLN A 235 -17.11 15.93 7.02
C GLN A 235 -16.47 15.37 8.29
N CYS A 236 -17.26 14.77 9.18
CA CYS A 236 -16.73 14.14 10.39
C CYS A 236 -15.72 13.06 10.05
N TYR A 237 -15.99 12.24 9.02
CA TYR A 237 -15.05 11.21 8.61
C TYR A 237 -13.75 11.80 8.04
N ALA A 238 -13.80 12.87 7.24
CA ALA A 238 -12.62 13.59 6.80
C ALA A 238 -11.81 14.19 7.98
N ASP A 239 -12.51 14.70 9.00
CA ASP A 239 -11.89 15.22 10.22
C ASP A 239 -11.22 14.12 11.06
N MET A 240 -11.76 12.88 11.02
CA MET A 240 -11.12 11.72 11.67
C MET A 240 -9.72 11.45 11.09
N PHE A 241 -9.55 11.55 9.76
CA PHE A 241 -8.23 11.40 9.14
C PHE A 241 -7.23 12.40 9.70
N CYS A 242 -7.62 13.66 9.79
CA CYS A 242 -6.75 14.70 10.35
C CYS A 242 -6.41 14.44 11.81
N LYS A 243 -7.40 14.07 12.62
CA LYS A 243 -7.20 13.78 14.04
C LYS A 243 -6.30 12.56 14.27
N PHE A 244 -6.42 11.53 13.43
CA PHE A 244 -5.54 10.37 13.46
C PHE A 244 -4.10 10.76 13.12
N ILE A 245 -3.89 11.60 12.10
CA ILE A 245 -2.57 12.13 11.72
C ILE A 245 -1.95 12.90 12.90
N ASP A 246 -2.72 13.79 13.56
CA ASP A 246 -2.26 14.55 14.71
C ASP A 246 -1.82 13.65 15.86
N LEU A 247 -2.65 12.67 16.23
CA LEU A 247 -2.38 11.77 17.35
C LEU A 247 -1.20 10.83 17.08
N TYR A 248 -0.99 10.40 15.84
CA TYR A 248 0.20 9.64 15.47
C TYR A 248 1.46 10.50 15.45
N ALA A 249 1.36 11.75 15.01
CA ALA A 249 2.46 12.71 15.06
C ALA A 249 2.90 12.99 16.52
N GLU A 250 1.95 13.10 17.47
CA GLU A 250 2.23 13.20 18.90
C GLU A 250 3.00 11.98 19.45
N GLN A 251 2.84 10.83 18.80
CA GLN A 251 3.61 9.62 19.13
C GLN A 251 4.99 9.56 18.44
N GLY A 252 5.37 10.60 17.66
CA GLY A 252 6.62 10.61 16.90
C GLY A 252 6.60 9.69 15.65
N LEU A 253 5.43 9.31 15.20
CA LEU A 253 5.20 8.44 14.03
C LEU A 253 4.43 9.22 12.95
N PRO A 254 5.13 9.94 12.06
CA PRO A 254 4.46 10.80 11.08
C PRO A 254 3.76 9.99 10.01
N ILE A 255 2.48 10.29 9.78
CA ILE A 255 1.73 9.81 8.62
C ILE A 255 1.95 10.80 7.49
N THR A 256 2.50 10.32 6.38
CA THR A 256 2.87 11.16 5.23
C THR A 256 1.95 10.99 4.04
N LYS A 257 1.17 9.89 4.01
CA LYS A 257 0.22 9.58 2.94
C LYS A 257 -1.06 9.00 3.54
N VAL A 258 -2.19 9.29 2.90
CA VAL A 258 -3.48 8.69 3.25
C VAL A 258 -4.19 8.17 2.01
N MET A 259 -4.90 7.06 2.15
CA MET A 259 -5.89 6.55 1.22
C MET A 259 -7.24 6.45 1.94
N TYR A 260 -8.32 6.79 1.25
CA TYR A 260 -9.63 6.92 1.88
C TYR A 260 -10.25 5.60 2.34
N GLN A 261 -9.86 4.47 1.71
CA GLN A 261 -10.46 3.16 1.94
C GLN A 261 -9.51 2.03 1.50
N ASN A 262 -9.44 0.95 2.28
CA ASN A 262 -8.90 -0.31 1.80
C ASN A 262 -9.98 -1.05 0.99
N GLU A 263 -9.63 -1.48 -0.23
CA GLU A 263 -10.47 -2.34 -1.06
C GLU A 263 -11.92 -1.85 -1.21
N ALA A 264 -12.10 -0.63 -1.69
CA ALA A 264 -13.41 -0.01 -1.82
C ALA A 264 -14.41 -0.79 -2.71
N TYR A 265 -13.94 -1.74 -3.51
CA TYR A 265 -14.75 -2.61 -4.37
C TYR A 265 -15.06 -3.98 -3.74
N SER A 266 -14.61 -4.25 -2.52
CA SER A 266 -14.75 -5.55 -1.87
C SER A 266 -15.96 -5.63 -0.96
N TYR A 267 -16.62 -6.80 -1.00
CA TYR A 267 -17.63 -7.22 -0.04
C TYR A 267 -16.99 -8.20 0.94
N THR A 268 -16.60 -7.73 2.09
CA THR A 268 -15.79 -8.51 3.03
C THR A 268 -16.58 -8.97 4.24
N PRO A 269 -16.32 -10.18 4.77
CA PRO A 269 -16.88 -10.66 6.02
C PRO A 269 -16.12 -10.18 7.27
N TYR A 270 -15.13 -9.33 7.09
CA TYR A 270 -14.34 -8.62 8.07
C TYR A 270 -14.52 -7.11 7.88
N PRO A 271 -13.90 -6.24 8.68
CA PRO A 271 -14.09 -4.80 8.52
C PRO A 271 -13.85 -4.34 7.08
N GLY A 272 -14.80 -3.62 6.52
CA GLY A 272 -14.77 -3.12 5.16
C GLY A 272 -15.83 -2.04 4.93
N CYS A 273 -15.73 -1.33 3.83
CA CYS A 273 -16.74 -0.39 3.36
C CYS A 273 -16.68 -0.29 1.84
N ALA A 274 -17.72 -0.76 1.19
CA ALA A 274 -17.80 -0.65 -0.26
C ALA A 274 -18.27 0.75 -0.67
N TRP A 275 -17.63 1.29 -1.71
CA TRP A 275 -17.91 2.61 -2.27
C TRP A 275 -18.11 2.51 -3.77
N THR A 276 -19.15 3.17 -4.28
CA THR A 276 -19.30 3.40 -5.72
C THR A 276 -18.23 4.39 -6.21
N ALA A 277 -18.03 4.44 -7.52
CA ALA A 277 -17.15 5.47 -8.10
C ALA A 277 -17.65 6.89 -7.76
N ALA A 278 -18.97 7.11 -7.80
CA ALA A 278 -19.57 8.40 -7.45
C ALA A 278 -19.36 8.76 -5.97
N GLY A 279 -19.55 7.80 -5.05
CA GLY A 279 -19.29 8.01 -3.62
C GLY A 279 -17.82 8.26 -3.32
N THR A 280 -16.93 7.55 -3.99
CA THR A 280 -15.48 7.78 -3.94
C THR A 280 -15.12 9.21 -4.34
N LEU A 281 -15.63 9.67 -5.47
CA LEU A 281 -15.38 11.03 -5.96
C LEU A 281 -15.96 12.09 -5.02
N LEU A 282 -17.20 11.90 -4.57
CA LEU A 282 -17.85 12.81 -3.63
C LEU A 282 -17.00 12.98 -2.35
N PHE A 283 -16.62 11.87 -1.72
CA PHE A 283 -15.88 11.95 -0.46
C PHE A 283 -14.49 12.56 -0.64
N ASN A 284 -13.74 12.09 -1.64
CA ASN A 284 -12.37 12.56 -1.82
C ASN A 284 -12.30 14.01 -2.30
N ASN A 285 -13.13 14.42 -3.25
CA ASN A 285 -13.06 15.77 -3.83
C ASN A 285 -13.64 16.85 -2.94
N GLU A 286 -14.77 16.56 -2.27
CA GLU A 286 -15.52 17.61 -1.58
C GLU A 286 -15.26 17.65 -0.06
N TYR A 287 -14.72 16.57 0.51
CA TYR A 287 -14.49 16.50 1.96
C TYR A 287 -13.04 16.21 2.32
N LEU A 288 -12.46 15.09 1.87
CA LEU A 288 -11.14 14.66 2.34
C LEU A 288 -10.02 15.57 1.80
N ALA A 289 -9.96 15.80 0.49
CA ALA A 289 -8.91 16.63 -0.12
C ALA A 289 -8.89 18.05 0.42
N PRO A 290 -10.02 18.80 0.48
CA PRO A 290 -10.01 20.15 1.02
C PRO A 290 -9.70 20.19 2.51
N THR A 291 -10.12 19.17 3.28
CA THR A 291 -9.82 19.08 4.71
C THR A 291 -8.33 18.85 4.95
N LEU A 292 -7.69 17.93 4.20
CA LEU A 292 -6.25 17.68 4.25
C LEU A 292 -5.46 18.92 3.80
N ALA A 293 -5.84 19.52 2.69
CA ALA A 293 -5.16 20.73 2.18
C ALA A 293 -5.15 21.87 3.20
N LYS A 294 -6.21 21.99 3.99
CA LYS A 294 -6.33 23.01 5.03
C LYS A 294 -5.54 22.67 6.30
N LYS A 295 -5.61 21.41 6.77
CA LYS A 295 -5.06 21.02 8.08
C LYS A 295 -3.67 20.37 7.98
N HIS A 296 -3.44 19.60 6.95
CA HIS A 296 -2.20 18.82 6.73
C HIS A 296 -1.70 18.93 5.28
N PRO A 297 -1.32 20.12 4.79
CA PRO A 297 -0.96 20.36 3.38
C PRO A 297 0.28 19.60 2.90
N LYS A 298 1.03 18.98 3.82
CA LYS A 298 2.21 18.16 3.51
C LYS A 298 1.88 16.67 3.42
N VAL A 299 0.70 16.26 3.85
CA VAL A 299 0.25 14.87 3.75
C VAL A 299 -0.33 14.63 2.37
N GLU A 300 0.19 13.64 1.68
CA GLU A 300 -0.26 13.29 0.34
C GLU A 300 -1.58 12.51 0.39
N LEU A 301 -2.56 12.96 -0.38
CA LEU A 301 -3.73 12.13 -0.69
C LEU A 301 -3.40 11.23 -1.88
N TRP A 302 -3.63 9.93 -1.69
CA TRP A 302 -3.58 8.92 -2.73
C TRP A 302 -4.95 8.28 -2.89
N ILE A 303 -5.29 7.77 -4.08
CA ILE A 303 -6.56 7.11 -4.34
C ILE A 303 -6.38 5.59 -4.39
N GLY A 304 -7.35 4.87 -3.93
CA GLY A 304 -7.32 3.41 -3.76
C GLY A 304 -7.54 3.07 -2.27
N THR A 305 -7.22 1.87 -1.82
CA THR A 305 -6.48 0.83 -2.56
C THR A 305 -7.41 0.05 -3.50
N PHE A 306 -7.07 -0.03 -4.77
CA PHE A 306 -7.88 -0.78 -5.73
C PHE A 306 -7.41 -2.24 -5.82
N ASN A 307 -8.34 -3.16 -5.61
CA ASN A 307 -8.08 -4.61 -5.62
C ASN A 307 -8.84 -5.36 -6.71
N THR A 308 -9.49 -4.66 -7.63
CA THR A 308 -10.33 -5.25 -8.68
C THR A 308 -9.69 -5.15 -10.07
N ASN A 309 -9.96 -6.13 -10.92
CA ASN A 309 -9.65 -6.08 -12.36
C ASN A 309 -10.67 -5.27 -13.17
N ARG A 310 -11.73 -4.73 -12.55
CA ARG A 310 -12.74 -3.86 -13.17
C ARG A 310 -12.12 -2.51 -13.54
N LEU A 311 -11.47 -2.50 -14.70
CA LEU A 311 -10.82 -1.30 -15.24
C LEU A 311 -11.79 -0.14 -15.41
N ASP A 312 -13.03 -0.40 -15.82
CA ASP A 312 -14.10 0.59 -15.98
C ASP A 312 -14.42 1.34 -14.68
N TYR A 313 -14.45 0.64 -13.54
CA TYR A 313 -14.62 1.25 -12.23
C TYR A 313 -13.45 2.16 -11.87
N VAL A 314 -12.22 1.68 -12.06
CA VAL A 314 -11.01 2.44 -11.74
C VAL A 314 -10.88 3.66 -12.64
N GLU A 315 -11.10 3.50 -13.96
CA GLU A 315 -11.05 4.61 -14.91
C GLU A 315 -12.12 5.66 -14.66
N LYS A 316 -13.35 5.26 -14.30
CA LYS A 316 -14.42 6.20 -13.94
C LYS A 316 -14.02 7.12 -12.78
N ILE A 317 -13.19 6.62 -11.85
CA ILE A 317 -12.65 7.41 -10.75
C ILE A 317 -11.48 8.28 -11.24
N LEU A 318 -10.52 7.68 -11.93
CA LEU A 318 -9.29 8.36 -12.34
C LEU A 318 -9.48 9.38 -13.47
N ASP A 319 -10.57 9.28 -14.24
CA ASP A 319 -10.91 10.26 -15.29
C ASP A 319 -11.40 11.61 -14.73
N ASP A 320 -11.74 11.67 -13.43
CA ASP A 320 -12.20 12.92 -12.82
C ASP A 320 -11.05 13.94 -12.70
N PRO A 321 -11.16 15.12 -13.35
CA PRO A 321 -10.08 16.10 -13.38
C PRO A 321 -9.86 16.80 -12.03
N THR A 322 -10.85 16.82 -11.16
CA THR A 322 -10.73 17.36 -9.81
C THR A 322 -9.93 16.42 -8.93
N LEU A 323 -10.23 15.13 -9.02
CA LEU A 323 -9.47 14.12 -8.30
C LEU A 323 -8.00 14.13 -8.71
N GLN A 324 -7.71 14.16 -10.03
CA GLN A 324 -6.33 14.16 -10.54
C GLN A 324 -5.49 15.35 -10.05
N LYS A 325 -6.11 16.49 -9.74
CA LYS A 325 -5.42 17.63 -9.14
C LYS A 325 -5.11 17.44 -7.67
N ASN A 326 -5.94 16.67 -6.98
CA ASN A 326 -5.88 16.51 -5.54
C ASN A 326 -4.98 15.34 -5.11
N VAL A 327 -4.86 14.29 -5.95
CA VAL A 327 -4.12 13.07 -5.59
C VAL A 327 -2.70 13.07 -6.17
N LYS A 328 -1.79 12.42 -5.46
CA LYS A 328 -0.40 12.23 -5.89
C LYS A 328 -0.18 10.91 -6.63
N GLY A 329 -1.02 9.93 -6.36
CA GLY A 329 -0.89 8.62 -6.98
C GLY A 329 -2.05 7.68 -6.66
N VAL A 330 -1.87 6.45 -7.06
CA VAL A 330 -2.85 5.37 -7.02
C VAL A 330 -2.27 4.17 -6.28
N GLY A 331 -3.00 3.65 -5.29
CA GLY A 331 -2.69 2.38 -4.65
C GLY A 331 -3.41 1.23 -5.36
N THR A 332 -2.66 0.23 -5.78
CA THR A 332 -3.17 -0.99 -6.40
C THR A 332 -2.77 -2.21 -5.59
N GLN A 333 -3.61 -3.23 -5.60
CA GLN A 333 -3.35 -4.52 -4.97
C GLN A 333 -4.14 -5.64 -5.66
N TRP A 334 -3.77 -6.89 -5.40
CA TRP A 334 -4.44 -8.09 -5.94
C TRP A 334 -4.62 -8.02 -7.46
N GLU A 335 -5.82 -8.29 -7.97
CA GLU A 335 -6.13 -8.32 -9.41
C GLU A 335 -5.93 -6.98 -10.12
N CYS A 336 -5.96 -5.84 -9.40
CA CYS A 336 -5.77 -4.54 -10.03
C CYS A 336 -4.37 -4.38 -10.66
N ARG A 337 -3.37 -5.13 -10.21
CA ARG A 337 -2.03 -5.16 -10.84
C ARG A 337 -2.09 -5.50 -12.32
N ASN A 338 -3.05 -6.32 -12.74
CA ASN A 338 -3.23 -6.68 -14.16
C ASN A 338 -3.57 -5.46 -15.04
N ASN A 339 -4.08 -4.41 -14.44
CA ASN A 339 -4.44 -3.16 -15.12
C ASN A 339 -3.30 -2.13 -15.15
N LEU A 340 -2.22 -2.35 -14.38
CA LEU A 340 -1.12 -1.38 -14.27
C LEU A 340 -0.56 -0.88 -15.60
N PRO A 341 -0.28 -1.73 -16.62
CA PRO A 341 0.24 -1.26 -17.89
C PRO A 341 -0.69 -0.26 -18.58
N GLN A 342 -2.01 -0.51 -18.51
CA GLN A 342 -3.02 0.37 -19.11
C GLN A 342 -3.18 1.66 -18.33
N LEU A 343 -3.27 1.58 -17.00
CA LEU A 343 -3.40 2.73 -16.10
C LEU A 343 -2.19 3.64 -16.19
N ARG A 344 -0.98 3.08 -16.20
CA ARG A 344 0.26 3.85 -16.39
C ARG A 344 0.29 4.61 -17.71
N LYS A 345 -0.13 3.96 -18.80
CA LYS A 345 -0.19 4.58 -20.12
C LYS A 345 -1.22 5.71 -20.16
N ARG A 346 -2.38 5.51 -19.52
CA ARG A 346 -3.48 6.49 -19.55
C ARG A 346 -3.25 7.66 -18.61
N TYR A 347 -2.63 7.42 -17.45
CA TYR A 347 -2.41 8.42 -16.41
C TYR A 347 -0.91 8.61 -16.08
N PRO A 348 -0.09 9.09 -17.05
CA PRO A 348 1.37 9.14 -16.92
C PRO A 348 1.85 10.11 -15.81
N ASN A 349 1.01 11.04 -15.39
CA ASN A 349 1.32 12.02 -14.36
C ASN A 349 1.03 11.50 -12.92
N LEU A 350 0.34 10.38 -12.78
CA LEU A 350 0.08 9.76 -11.48
C LEU A 350 1.17 8.75 -11.16
N ARG A 351 1.56 8.73 -9.89
CA ARG A 351 2.41 7.67 -9.34
C ARG A 351 1.57 6.44 -9.04
N PHE A 352 2.21 5.27 -9.01
CA PHE A 352 1.55 4.02 -8.68
C PHE A 352 2.33 3.29 -7.60
N MET A 353 1.62 2.75 -6.60
CA MET A 353 2.19 1.87 -5.60
C MET A 353 1.45 0.55 -5.56
N GLN A 354 2.17 -0.50 -5.28
CA GLN A 354 1.59 -1.73 -4.78
C GLN A 354 1.38 -1.55 -3.27
N SER A 355 0.12 -1.33 -2.87
CA SER A 355 -0.22 -0.95 -1.50
C SER A 355 -0.38 -2.14 -0.55
N GLU A 356 -0.49 -3.36 -1.09
CA GLU A 356 -0.63 -4.60 -0.32
C GLU A 356 -0.32 -5.79 -1.22
N SER A 357 0.75 -6.52 -0.92
CA SER A 357 1.04 -7.77 -1.61
C SER A 357 0.48 -8.97 -0.85
N GLU A 358 0.27 -10.05 -1.58
CA GLU A 358 -0.15 -11.32 -0.99
C GLU A 358 0.87 -11.79 0.05
N CYS A 359 0.38 -12.24 1.20
CA CYS A 359 1.20 -12.85 2.25
C CYS A 359 1.39 -14.36 2.06
N GLY A 360 0.80 -14.94 1.01
CA GLY A 360 0.81 -16.37 0.77
C GLY A 360 -0.02 -17.15 1.78
N ASN A 361 0.21 -18.46 1.86
CA ASN A 361 -0.49 -19.38 2.76
C ASN A 361 0.34 -19.79 3.99
N GLY A 362 1.47 -19.13 4.23
CA GLY A 362 2.38 -19.46 5.31
C GLY A 362 3.24 -20.72 5.08
N SER A 363 3.29 -21.26 3.85
CA SER A 363 4.08 -22.47 3.57
C SER A 363 5.59 -22.24 3.72
N MET A 364 6.05 -21.02 3.55
CA MET A 364 7.47 -20.62 3.65
C MET A 364 8.39 -21.49 2.76
N ASP A 365 7.85 -22.04 1.69
CA ASP A 365 8.57 -22.92 0.75
C ASP A 365 9.13 -22.13 -0.45
N TRP A 366 9.87 -22.84 -1.30
CA TRP A 366 10.46 -22.26 -2.50
C TRP A 366 9.41 -21.62 -3.44
N LYS A 367 8.23 -22.22 -3.55
CA LYS A 367 7.14 -21.69 -4.39
C LYS A 367 6.62 -20.36 -3.87
N ALA A 368 6.49 -20.21 -2.55
CA ALA A 368 6.13 -18.94 -1.93
C ALA A 368 7.19 -17.87 -2.21
N GLY A 369 8.47 -18.23 -2.13
CA GLY A 369 9.58 -17.33 -2.49
C GLY A 369 9.56 -16.90 -3.95
N GLU A 370 9.36 -17.83 -4.89
CA GLU A 370 9.23 -17.52 -6.32
C GLU A 370 8.01 -16.64 -6.61
N HIS A 371 6.88 -16.90 -5.94
CA HIS A 371 5.68 -16.10 -6.10
C HIS A 371 5.88 -14.67 -5.58
N THR A 372 6.49 -14.50 -4.41
CA THR A 372 6.82 -13.17 -3.87
C THR A 372 7.74 -12.39 -4.80
N PHE A 373 8.78 -13.05 -5.34
CA PHE A 373 9.67 -12.43 -6.33
C PHE A 373 8.94 -12.06 -7.62
N PHE A 374 8.03 -12.92 -8.09
CA PHE A 374 7.18 -12.62 -9.23
C PHE A 374 6.32 -11.37 -8.99
N LEU A 375 5.64 -11.28 -7.84
CA LEU A 375 4.82 -10.12 -7.50
C LEU A 375 5.64 -8.84 -7.44
N LEU A 376 6.82 -8.90 -6.82
CA LEU A 376 7.72 -7.75 -6.75
C LEU A 376 8.14 -7.30 -8.15
N SER A 377 8.63 -8.23 -8.98
CA SER A 377 9.12 -7.93 -10.32
C SER A 377 8.01 -7.46 -11.26
N ASP A 378 6.80 -8.04 -11.17
CA ASP A 378 5.65 -7.66 -11.98
C ASP A 378 5.16 -6.24 -11.64
N ASN A 379 4.97 -5.93 -10.37
CA ASN A 379 4.53 -4.60 -9.95
C ASN A 379 5.55 -3.51 -10.30
N LEU A 380 6.82 -3.72 -9.97
CA LEU A 380 7.88 -2.75 -10.27
C LEU A 380 8.12 -2.62 -11.78
N GLY A 381 8.15 -3.74 -12.50
CA GLY A 381 8.30 -3.77 -13.96
C GLY A 381 7.14 -3.06 -14.69
N ASN A 382 5.94 -3.06 -14.12
CA ASN A 382 4.78 -2.34 -14.63
C ASN A 382 4.64 -0.92 -14.04
N GLY A 383 5.62 -0.44 -13.28
CA GLY A 383 5.79 0.96 -12.95
C GLY A 383 5.23 1.39 -11.60
N CYS A 384 5.05 0.48 -10.65
CA CYS A 384 4.93 0.87 -9.25
C CYS A 384 6.28 1.41 -8.78
N ASP A 385 6.26 2.52 -8.05
CA ASP A 385 7.44 3.14 -7.47
C ASP A 385 7.55 2.92 -5.95
N GLU A 386 6.55 2.30 -5.36
CA GLU A 386 6.51 1.87 -3.96
C GLU A 386 5.89 0.46 -3.86
N TYR A 387 6.31 -0.31 -2.85
CA TYR A 387 5.86 -1.69 -2.65
C TYR A 387 5.70 -2.00 -1.16
N TYR A 388 4.54 -2.56 -0.76
CA TYR A 388 4.22 -2.88 0.62
C TYR A 388 3.73 -4.33 0.76
N ASN A 389 4.30 -5.06 1.70
CA ASN A 389 3.81 -6.36 2.12
C ASN A 389 2.58 -6.21 3.03
N TRP A 390 1.69 -7.21 3.02
CA TRP A 390 0.48 -7.14 3.84
C TRP A 390 0.81 -7.23 5.33
N ASN A 391 1.52 -8.22 5.76
CA ASN A 391 1.84 -8.36 7.18
C ASN A 391 3.33 -8.46 7.44
N PHE A 392 3.65 -8.20 8.69
CA PHE A 392 5.01 -8.13 9.18
C PHE A 392 5.57 -9.51 9.54
N ILE A 393 4.70 -10.35 10.11
CA ILE A 393 5.00 -11.73 10.53
C ILE A 393 3.94 -12.67 9.95
#